data_fa2c5d58af28fcaa1a85b805db52ad4d
#
_entry.id   fa2c5d58af28fcaa1a85b805db52ad4d
#
_cell.length_a   1.000
_cell.length_b   1.000
_cell.length_c   1.000
_cell.angle_alpha   90.00
_cell.angle_beta   90.00
_cell.angle_gamma   90.00
#
_symmetry.space_group_name_H-M   'P 1'
#
loop_
_entity.id
_entity.type
_entity.pdbx_description
1 polymer ?
#
loop_
_entity_poly.entity_id
_entity_poly.type
_entity_poly.pdbx_seq_one_letter_code
_entity_poly.pdbx_strand_id
1 'polypeptide(L)'
;MILNLQNIGKTIGTKILYSDLDLTIQAGEKVGLIGRNGIGKTTLLGIMDRSDTSFTGNLEQRRGLVTASTAQEHHAVANQPVLEYVLENLPEYKHLKHVIDTHPETMGEDMDKIAAYTDALGRFGELGYYDIEQRARVELEDFQVPAQSIDGPMKALSGGQKRFVELVKVTLSEADLALFDEPTNHMDYIAKEAFIEWLEAARQAVVVITHDRDVLAVVDRIVEIKDKGTVSSDGDYETYLKYNGRTTMNAVEQYEFDQRTLANLHNQVMEARRKKNKAAGASATRFRIMEDRLARQYKELGARISKPSFWIDAEQLGGMQNKLVEKYDKYKAKNIRINTREITEGQRVLVDVENLSLGYGSPLFDNINFKLRQGERIELKGRNGVGKSTLVKAILATAGSTKLGCTIYGGAIILDTKIKIGIYEQEIDPRYLTMPLGQAVMAAYRDNDIPVNDQKVRQILSDYLFDPQGDGQLPIERLSGGQKARFQLIKMLCAGPNLLILDEPTNHLDLPSIEELEKALGRYTGAVLYISHDSYFTRGVGGEVVEIV
;
A
#
# COMPACT_ATOMS: atom_id res chain seq x y z
N MET A 1 20.88 15.73 10.36
CA MET A 1 20.79 15.00 9.07
C MET A 1 21.58 13.72 9.16
N ILE A 2 20.94 12.58 8.91
CA ILE A 2 21.58 11.26 8.92
C ILE A 2 21.65 10.64 7.52
N LEU A 3 20.68 11.00 6.65
CA LEU A 3 20.59 10.55 5.26
C LEU A 3 20.12 11.71 4.38
N ASN A 4 20.71 11.83 3.19
CA ASN A 4 20.34 12.84 2.19
C ASN A 4 20.40 12.25 0.78
N LEU A 5 19.27 12.24 0.12
CA LEU A 5 19.11 11.83 -1.28
C LEU A 5 18.93 13.09 -2.12
N GLN A 6 19.71 13.25 -3.20
CA GLN A 6 19.68 14.41 -4.08
C GLN A 6 19.57 13.97 -5.53
N ASN A 7 18.55 14.49 -6.22
CA ASN A 7 18.28 14.23 -7.63
C ASN A 7 18.25 12.73 -7.98
N ILE A 8 17.68 11.90 -7.08
CA ILE A 8 17.62 10.45 -7.29
C ILE A 8 16.68 10.14 -8.44
N GLY A 9 17.18 9.36 -9.39
CA GLY A 9 16.39 8.78 -10.48
C GLY A 9 16.56 7.28 -10.53
N LYS A 10 15.44 6.58 -10.80
CA LYS A 10 15.42 5.11 -10.92
C LYS A 10 14.64 4.66 -12.13
N THR A 11 15.25 3.72 -12.86
CA THR A 11 14.65 3.08 -14.03
C THR A 11 14.75 1.57 -13.87
N ILE A 12 13.68 0.84 -14.16
CA ILE A 12 13.65 -0.63 -14.21
C ILE A 12 13.27 -1.06 -15.63
N GLY A 13 14.21 -1.71 -16.32
CA GLY A 13 14.06 -2.02 -17.74
C GLY A 13 13.90 -0.74 -18.57
N THR A 14 12.74 -0.55 -19.19
CA THR A 14 12.42 0.68 -19.97
C THR A 14 11.54 1.66 -19.20
N LYS A 15 11.08 1.29 -18.01
CA LYS A 15 10.16 2.11 -17.20
C LYS A 15 10.94 2.99 -16.23
N ILE A 16 10.76 4.32 -16.36
CA ILE A 16 11.21 5.28 -15.34
C ILE A 16 10.21 5.20 -14.18
N LEU A 17 10.69 4.91 -12.97
CA LEU A 17 9.87 4.92 -11.76
C LEU A 17 9.71 6.36 -11.25
N TYR A 18 10.81 7.06 -11.05
CA TYR A 18 10.85 8.46 -10.64
C TYR A 18 12.16 9.13 -11.11
N SER A 19 12.11 10.47 -11.19
CA SER A 19 13.28 11.31 -11.45
C SER A 19 13.28 12.51 -10.50
N ASP A 20 14.46 13.11 -10.33
CA ASP A 20 14.65 14.34 -9.55
C ASP A 20 14.07 14.24 -8.11
N LEU A 21 14.21 13.06 -7.47
CA LEU A 21 13.72 12.83 -6.12
C LEU A 21 14.73 13.35 -5.11
N ASP A 22 14.27 14.26 -4.24
CA ASP A 22 15.06 14.80 -3.12
C ASP A 22 14.39 14.40 -1.80
N LEU A 23 15.18 13.85 -0.87
CA LEU A 23 14.69 13.46 0.45
C LEU A 23 15.82 13.52 1.46
N THR A 24 15.59 14.22 2.56
CA THR A 24 16.52 14.31 3.69
C THR A 24 15.86 13.73 4.93
N ILE A 25 16.57 12.91 5.71
CA ILE A 25 16.11 12.34 6.98
C ILE A 25 16.96 12.91 8.11
N GLN A 26 16.30 13.39 9.17
CA GLN A 26 16.94 13.87 10.38
C GLN A 26 17.06 12.74 11.43
N ALA A 27 17.94 12.91 12.41
CA ALA A 27 18.03 11.96 13.52
C ALA A 27 16.75 12.02 14.35
N GLY A 28 16.19 10.85 14.68
CA GLY A 28 14.97 10.71 15.48
C GLY A 28 13.68 11.08 14.75
N GLU A 29 13.73 11.45 13.47
CA GLU A 29 12.56 11.85 12.68
C GLU A 29 11.76 10.63 12.21
N LYS A 30 10.44 10.70 12.32
CA LYS A 30 9.51 9.68 11.83
C LYS A 30 8.87 10.16 10.52
N VAL A 31 9.17 9.49 9.42
CA VAL A 31 8.72 9.88 8.08
C VAL A 31 7.79 8.82 7.50
N GLY A 32 6.56 9.22 7.21
CA GLY A 32 5.61 8.42 6.43
C GLY A 32 5.87 8.60 4.93
N LEU A 33 6.19 7.52 4.23
CA LEU A 33 6.46 7.55 2.79
C LEU A 33 5.25 7.00 2.03
N ILE A 34 4.58 7.86 1.27
CA ILE A 34 3.39 7.52 0.51
C ILE A 34 3.60 7.71 -1.00
N GLY A 35 2.68 7.19 -1.79
CA GLY A 35 2.69 7.32 -3.25
C GLY A 35 1.93 6.18 -3.91
N ARG A 36 1.63 6.31 -5.20
CA ARG A 36 0.89 5.30 -5.97
C ARG A 36 1.59 3.95 -5.94
N ASN A 37 0.78 2.88 -6.04
CA ASN A 37 1.33 1.55 -6.18
C ASN A 37 2.16 1.41 -7.47
N GLY A 38 3.35 0.78 -7.33
CA GLY A 38 4.28 0.60 -8.44
C GLY A 38 5.12 1.84 -8.82
N ILE A 39 5.11 2.91 -8.00
CA ILE A 39 5.97 4.08 -8.19
C ILE A 39 7.41 3.84 -7.74
N GLY A 40 7.68 2.76 -6.98
CA GLY A 40 9.04 2.42 -6.54
C GLY A 40 9.35 2.77 -5.09
N LYS A 41 8.35 2.82 -4.20
CA LYS A 41 8.55 3.07 -2.76
C LYS A 41 9.54 2.07 -2.13
N THR A 42 9.29 0.77 -2.29
CA THR A 42 10.18 -0.31 -1.84
C THR A 42 11.59 -0.18 -2.42
N THR A 43 11.69 0.16 -3.71
CA THR A 43 12.98 0.38 -4.37
C THR A 43 13.74 1.54 -3.74
N LEU A 44 13.04 2.60 -3.31
CA LEU A 44 13.66 3.72 -2.61
C LEU A 44 14.20 3.32 -1.24
N LEU A 45 13.51 2.45 -0.47
CA LEU A 45 14.07 1.88 0.76
C LEU A 45 15.33 1.08 0.47
N GLY A 46 15.35 0.28 -0.61
CA GLY A 46 16.55 -0.45 -1.03
C GLY A 46 17.73 0.46 -1.42
N ILE A 47 17.46 1.68 -1.91
CA ILE A 47 18.52 2.69 -2.11
C ILE A 47 19.00 3.25 -0.77
N MET A 48 18.08 3.50 0.18
CA MET A 48 18.43 4.03 1.51
C MET A 48 19.28 3.06 2.34
N ASP A 49 19.01 1.75 2.27
CA ASP A 49 19.78 0.72 2.97
C ASP A 49 20.98 0.18 2.15
N ARG A 50 21.20 0.73 0.94
CA ARG A 50 22.26 0.35 -0.02
C ARG A 50 22.16 -1.08 -0.56
N SER A 51 21.06 -1.75 -0.42
CA SER A 51 20.82 -3.04 -1.09
C SER A 51 20.64 -2.86 -2.60
N ASP A 52 20.15 -1.67 -3.04
CA ASP A 52 20.06 -1.27 -4.44
C ASP A 52 21.02 -0.11 -4.72
N THR A 53 22.05 -0.37 -5.52
CA THR A 53 23.06 0.62 -5.93
C THR A 53 22.87 1.13 -7.37
N SER A 54 21.84 0.67 -8.07
CA SER A 54 21.56 0.98 -9.47
C SER A 54 20.60 2.18 -9.59
N PHE A 55 21.08 3.39 -9.33
CA PHE A 55 20.31 4.64 -9.42
C PHE A 55 21.17 5.77 -9.94
N THR A 56 20.56 6.89 -10.32
CA THR A 56 21.24 8.15 -10.65
C THR A 56 21.03 9.15 -9.51
N GLY A 57 21.92 10.15 -9.40
CA GLY A 57 21.90 11.13 -8.32
C GLY A 57 22.92 10.83 -7.22
N ASN A 58 22.76 11.46 -6.07
CA ASN A 58 23.71 11.39 -4.96
C ASN A 58 23.02 10.92 -3.66
N LEU A 59 23.65 9.97 -2.97
CA LEU A 59 23.23 9.47 -1.66
C LEU A 59 24.33 9.74 -0.65
N GLU A 60 24.08 10.66 0.29
CA GLU A 60 24.97 10.97 1.39
C GLU A 60 24.41 10.40 2.69
N GLN A 61 25.27 9.68 3.44
CA GLN A 61 24.93 9.10 4.74
C GLN A 61 25.93 9.58 5.80
N ARG A 62 25.46 9.74 7.05
CA ARG A 62 26.31 9.94 8.20
C ARG A 62 27.32 8.77 8.30
N ARG A 63 28.59 9.07 8.56
CA ARG A 63 29.61 8.01 8.74
C ARG A 63 29.22 7.12 9.92
N GLY A 64 29.27 5.81 9.71
CA GLY A 64 28.89 4.82 10.72
C GLY A 64 27.39 4.69 10.98
N LEU A 65 26.52 5.19 10.07
CA LEU A 65 25.06 5.01 10.17
C LEU A 65 24.70 3.52 10.17
N VAL A 66 24.05 3.07 11.24
CA VAL A 66 23.48 1.72 11.33
C VAL A 66 22.04 1.78 10.86
N THR A 67 21.73 1.03 9.80
CA THR A 67 20.40 0.95 9.20
C THR A 67 19.83 -0.45 9.40
N ALA A 68 18.59 -0.57 9.84
CA ALA A 68 17.85 -1.82 9.91
C ALA A 68 16.61 -1.72 9.01
N SER A 69 16.41 -2.73 8.15
CA SER A 69 15.24 -2.82 7.28
C SER A 69 14.42 -4.08 7.57
N THR A 70 13.11 -4.00 7.36
CA THR A 70 12.21 -5.14 7.52
C THR A 70 12.05 -5.89 6.20
N ALA A 71 12.00 -7.23 6.26
CA ALA A 71 11.72 -8.07 5.11
C ALA A 71 10.22 -8.14 4.84
N GLN A 72 9.81 -8.00 3.58
CA GLN A 72 8.40 -8.19 3.18
C GLN A 72 8.02 -9.67 3.16
N GLU A 73 8.92 -10.53 2.68
CA GLU A 73 8.70 -11.96 2.51
C GLU A 73 9.79 -12.77 3.22
N HIS A 74 9.40 -13.90 3.80
CA HIS A 74 10.30 -14.78 4.57
C HIS A 74 10.50 -16.15 3.89
N HIS A 75 10.28 -16.25 2.57
CA HIS A 75 10.39 -17.53 1.86
C HIS A 75 11.80 -18.13 1.95
N ALA A 76 12.84 -17.31 1.83
CA ALA A 76 14.23 -17.76 1.91
C ALA A 76 14.61 -18.29 3.30
N VAL A 77 13.99 -17.77 4.36
CA VAL A 77 14.27 -18.11 5.78
C VAL A 77 13.15 -18.92 6.43
N ALA A 78 12.26 -19.49 5.64
CA ALA A 78 11.06 -20.18 6.12
C ALA A 78 11.35 -21.33 7.12
N ASN A 79 12.49 -22.01 6.99
CA ASN A 79 12.89 -23.11 7.86
C ASN A 79 13.87 -22.70 8.98
N GLN A 80 14.33 -21.44 9.00
CA GLN A 80 15.25 -20.95 10.03
C GLN A 80 14.49 -20.75 11.35
N PRO A 81 15.08 -21.10 12.52
CA PRO A 81 14.53 -20.80 13.83
C PRO A 81 14.32 -19.28 14.02
N VAL A 82 13.22 -18.89 14.67
CA VAL A 82 12.87 -17.48 14.87
C VAL A 82 13.96 -16.71 15.61
N LEU A 83 14.46 -17.26 16.72
CA LEU A 83 15.53 -16.64 17.49
C LEU A 83 16.81 -16.48 16.68
N GLU A 84 17.22 -17.51 15.96
CA GLU A 84 18.40 -17.47 15.11
C GLU A 84 18.27 -16.40 14.01
N TYR A 85 17.08 -16.31 13.39
CA TYR A 85 16.79 -15.27 12.42
C TYR A 85 16.98 -13.88 13.00
N VAL A 86 16.46 -13.59 14.19
CA VAL A 86 16.62 -12.29 14.84
C VAL A 86 18.10 -12.01 15.10
N LEU A 87 18.82 -12.94 15.73
CA LEU A 87 20.22 -12.75 16.13
C LEU A 87 21.15 -12.58 14.94
N GLU A 88 21.02 -13.40 13.89
CA GLU A 88 21.89 -13.33 12.70
C GLU A 88 21.72 -12.03 11.89
N ASN A 89 20.59 -11.33 12.08
CA ASN A 89 20.33 -10.06 11.43
C ASN A 89 20.71 -8.84 12.29
N LEU A 90 21.26 -9.04 13.49
CA LEU A 90 21.82 -7.95 14.28
C LEU A 90 23.18 -7.50 13.71
N PRO A 91 23.54 -6.22 13.86
CA PRO A 91 24.80 -5.68 13.35
C PRO A 91 26.02 -6.49 13.80
N GLU A 92 26.85 -6.91 12.86
CA GLU A 92 28.09 -7.67 13.12
C GLU A 92 27.93 -9.02 13.85
N TYR A 93 26.74 -9.36 14.41
CA TYR A 93 26.54 -10.54 15.28
C TYR A 93 27.04 -11.84 14.63
N LYS A 94 26.59 -12.14 13.42
CA LYS A 94 26.95 -13.36 12.70
C LYS A 94 28.46 -13.49 12.51
N HIS A 95 29.15 -12.41 12.17
CA HIS A 95 30.60 -12.40 11.99
C HIS A 95 31.30 -12.58 13.32
N LEU A 96 30.95 -11.79 14.33
CA LEU A 96 31.58 -11.86 15.65
C LEU A 96 31.37 -13.23 16.30
N LYS A 97 30.14 -13.76 16.24
CA LYS A 97 29.81 -15.08 16.77
C LYS A 97 30.62 -16.19 16.08
N HIS A 98 30.75 -16.13 14.76
CA HIS A 98 31.58 -17.09 14.01
C HIS A 98 33.03 -17.04 14.44
N VAL A 99 33.62 -15.86 14.60
CA VAL A 99 35.02 -15.73 15.09
C VAL A 99 35.15 -16.28 16.52
N ILE A 100 34.22 -15.93 17.42
CA ILE A 100 34.25 -16.39 18.80
C ILE A 100 34.10 -17.90 18.92
N ASP A 101 33.27 -18.53 18.11
CA ASP A 101 33.01 -19.96 18.18
C ASP A 101 34.11 -20.81 17.50
N THR A 102 34.75 -20.30 16.43
CA THR A 102 35.67 -21.11 15.60
C THR A 102 37.14 -20.86 15.90
N HIS A 103 37.54 -19.66 16.34
CA HIS A 103 38.97 -19.34 16.55
C HIS A 103 39.61 -20.09 17.72
N PRO A 104 38.93 -20.32 18.87
CA PRO A 104 39.54 -21.08 19.98
C PRO A 104 40.11 -22.43 19.59
N GLU A 105 39.45 -23.12 18.65
CA GLU A 105 39.89 -24.44 18.19
C GLU A 105 40.99 -24.38 17.10
N THR A 106 41.12 -23.26 16.39
CA THR A 106 41.93 -23.12 15.18
C THR A 106 43.11 -22.14 15.31
N MET A 107 43.16 -21.32 16.36
CA MET A 107 44.16 -20.25 16.49
C MET A 107 45.55 -20.74 16.90
N GLY A 108 45.66 -21.77 17.75
CA GLY A 108 46.93 -22.23 18.23
C GLY A 108 47.84 -21.10 18.75
N GLU A 109 49.05 -20.93 18.16
CA GLU A 109 49.97 -19.82 18.43
C GLU A 109 49.91 -18.70 17.37
N ASP A 110 48.90 -18.71 16.51
CA ASP A 110 48.71 -17.71 15.45
C ASP A 110 48.26 -16.37 16.06
N MET A 111 49.20 -15.42 16.13
CA MET A 111 48.98 -14.10 16.75
C MET A 111 47.89 -13.29 16.06
N ASP A 112 47.71 -13.42 14.73
CA ASP A 112 46.69 -12.70 14.00
C ASP A 112 45.29 -13.21 14.35
N LYS A 113 45.13 -14.53 14.51
CA LYS A 113 43.87 -15.13 14.95
C LYS A 113 43.57 -14.83 16.42
N ILE A 114 44.59 -14.82 17.28
CA ILE A 114 44.46 -14.46 18.69
C ILE A 114 44.00 -12.99 18.80
N ALA A 115 44.58 -12.08 18.03
CA ALA A 115 44.18 -10.67 17.99
C ALA A 115 42.74 -10.56 17.48
N ALA A 116 42.37 -11.19 16.38
CA ALA A 116 41.02 -11.17 15.83
C ALA A 116 39.97 -11.71 16.83
N TYR A 117 40.30 -12.79 17.57
CA TYR A 117 39.43 -13.33 18.61
C TYR A 117 39.24 -12.35 19.79
N THR A 118 40.34 -11.73 20.23
CA THR A 118 40.29 -10.73 21.33
C THR A 118 39.47 -9.51 20.93
N ASP A 119 39.66 -9.00 19.71
CA ASP A 119 38.92 -7.89 19.17
C ASP A 119 37.42 -8.22 19.02
N ALA A 120 37.13 -9.46 18.57
CA ALA A 120 35.73 -9.91 18.44
C ALA A 120 35.03 -10.02 19.79
N LEU A 121 35.72 -10.53 20.85
CA LEU A 121 35.17 -10.55 22.20
C LEU A 121 34.91 -9.14 22.75
N GLY A 122 35.88 -8.23 22.55
CA GLY A 122 35.72 -6.82 22.95
C GLY A 122 34.53 -6.20 22.26
N ARG A 123 34.42 -6.33 20.95
CA ARG A 123 33.34 -5.79 20.14
C ARG A 123 31.97 -6.41 20.47
N PHE A 124 31.93 -7.71 20.74
CA PHE A 124 30.73 -8.41 21.19
C PHE A 124 30.22 -7.89 22.54
N GLY A 125 31.12 -7.56 23.45
CA GLY A 125 30.79 -6.91 24.72
C GLY A 125 30.32 -5.47 24.56
N GLU A 126 31.00 -4.67 23.70
CA GLU A 126 30.59 -3.27 23.42
C GLU A 126 29.17 -3.21 22.84
N LEU A 127 28.78 -4.16 22.00
CA LEU A 127 27.45 -4.26 21.41
C LEU A 127 26.42 -4.89 22.36
N GLY A 128 26.81 -5.28 23.60
CA GLY A 128 25.91 -5.86 24.59
C GLY A 128 25.34 -7.21 24.20
N TYR A 129 26.10 -8.04 23.46
CA TYR A 129 25.60 -9.31 22.91
C TYR A 129 25.71 -10.51 23.85
N TYR A 130 26.32 -10.37 25.04
CA TYR A 130 26.42 -11.50 25.97
C TYR A 130 25.08 -11.99 26.52
N ASP A 131 24.10 -11.11 26.62
CA ASP A 131 22.73 -11.43 27.08
C ASP A 131 21.66 -11.27 25.98
N ILE A 132 22.08 -11.04 24.74
CA ILE A 132 21.19 -10.71 23.63
C ILE A 132 20.16 -11.80 23.33
N GLU A 133 20.51 -13.08 23.51
CA GLU A 133 19.58 -14.20 23.33
C GLU A 133 18.42 -14.12 24.32
N GLN A 134 18.72 -13.81 25.59
CA GLN A 134 17.68 -13.68 26.61
C GLN A 134 16.83 -12.44 26.36
N ARG A 135 17.44 -11.31 26.00
CA ARG A 135 16.73 -10.09 25.61
C ARG A 135 15.80 -10.35 24.44
N ALA A 136 16.28 -11.04 23.40
CA ALA A 136 15.49 -11.38 22.22
C ALA A 136 14.28 -12.25 22.56
N ARG A 137 14.42 -13.23 23.48
CA ARG A 137 13.29 -14.06 23.94
C ARG A 137 12.25 -13.22 24.66
N VAL A 138 12.66 -12.37 25.57
CA VAL A 138 11.74 -11.47 26.32
C VAL A 138 10.99 -10.56 25.36
N GLU A 139 11.70 -9.86 24.46
CA GLU A 139 11.08 -8.99 23.48
C GLU A 139 10.10 -9.74 22.54
N LEU A 140 10.44 -10.96 22.10
CA LEU A 140 9.56 -11.78 21.28
C LEU A 140 8.27 -12.18 22.05
N GLU A 141 8.38 -12.52 23.34
CA GLU A 141 7.25 -12.84 24.21
C GLU A 141 6.37 -11.59 24.47
N ASP A 142 6.97 -10.44 24.72
CA ASP A 142 6.28 -9.15 24.93
C ASP A 142 5.49 -8.76 23.67
N PHE A 143 6.02 -9.04 22.47
CA PHE A 143 5.31 -8.91 21.20
C PHE A 143 4.41 -10.13 20.87
N GLN A 144 4.03 -10.94 21.87
CA GLN A 144 3.07 -12.04 21.74
C GLN A 144 3.48 -13.16 20.77
N VAL A 145 4.77 -13.33 20.48
CA VAL A 145 5.26 -14.54 19.81
C VAL A 145 5.27 -15.68 20.83
N PRO A 146 4.53 -16.79 20.59
CA PRO A 146 4.46 -17.87 21.58
C PRO A 146 5.83 -18.44 21.92
N ALA A 147 6.16 -18.60 23.22
CA ALA A 147 7.46 -19.08 23.68
C ALA A 147 7.89 -20.40 23.00
N GLN A 148 6.93 -21.31 22.79
CA GLN A 148 7.15 -22.58 22.07
C GLN A 148 7.51 -22.41 20.59
N SER A 149 7.23 -21.26 19.99
CA SER A 149 7.51 -20.97 18.58
C SER A 149 8.86 -20.25 18.37
N ILE A 150 9.49 -19.75 19.43
CA ILE A 150 10.72 -18.96 19.35
C ILE A 150 11.90 -19.80 18.83
N ASP A 151 11.97 -21.06 19.22
CA ASP A 151 12.98 -22.02 18.74
C ASP A 151 12.48 -22.81 17.50
N GLY A 152 11.24 -22.55 17.06
CA GLY A 152 10.62 -23.15 15.90
C GLY A 152 10.91 -22.38 14.60
N PRO A 153 10.58 -22.99 13.44
CA PRO A 153 10.84 -22.38 12.14
C PRO A 153 9.90 -21.20 11.84
N MET A 154 10.43 -20.16 11.20
CA MET A 154 9.68 -18.96 10.77
C MET A 154 8.37 -19.26 10.03
N LYS A 155 8.30 -20.35 9.25
CA LYS A 155 7.08 -20.75 8.53
C LYS A 155 5.90 -21.11 9.44
N ALA A 156 6.15 -21.49 10.71
CA ALA A 156 5.11 -21.86 11.66
C ALA A 156 4.38 -20.63 12.22
N LEU A 157 4.94 -19.45 12.06
CA LEU A 157 4.35 -18.20 12.53
C LEU A 157 3.26 -17.68 11.58
N SER A 158 2.22 -17.05 12.15
CA SER A 158 1.25 -16.28 11.39
C SER A 158 1.90 -15.04 10.73
N GLY A 159 1.21 -14.42 9.77
CA GLY A 159 1.68 -13.19 9.12
C GLY A 159 1.96 -12.07 10.13
N GLY A 160 1.06 -11.86 11.09
CA GLY A 160 1.24 -10.85 12.15
C GLY A 160 2.42 -11.17 13.07
N GLN A 161 2.58 -12.43 13.49
CA GLN A 161 3.73 -12.84 14.33
C GLN A 161 5.07 -12.63 13.61
N LYS A 162 5.15 -12.88 12.30
CA LYS A 162 6.34 -12.56 11.50
C LYS A 162 6.67 -11.08 11.52
N ARG A 163 5.66 -10.20 11.48
CA ARG A 163 5.85 -8.75 11.58
C ARG A 163 6.39 -8.33 12.95
N PHE A 164 5.94 -8.98 14.01
CA PHE A 164 6.53 -8.77 15.34
C PHE A 164 7.99 -9.22 15.42
N VAL A 165 8.34 -10.35 14.81
CA VAL A 165 9.76 -10.78 14.73
C VAL A 165 10.61 -9.72 14.01
N GLU A 166 10.10 -9.12 12.93
CA GLU A 166 10.78 -8.02 12.23
C GLU A 166 10.93 -6.78 13.12
N LEU A 167 9.90 -6.46 13.91
CA LEU A 167 9.95 -5.33 14.84
C LEU A 167 10.99 -5.55 15.95
N VAL A 168 10.99 -6.74 16.56
CA VAL A 168 12.00 -7.12 17.57
C VAL A 168 13.41 -7.05 16.99
N LYS A 169 13.63 -7.56 15.78
CA LYS A 169 14.91 -7.44 15.06
C LYS A 169 15.36 -5.99 14.95
N VAL A 170 14.46 -5.09 14.53
CA VAL A 170 14.77 -3.65 14.40
C VAL A 170 15.03 -3.02 15.78
N THR A 171 14.24 -3.35 16.80
CA THR A 171 14.42 -2.84 18.16
C THR A 171 15.79 -3.23 18.73
N LEU A 172 16.15 -4.51 18.62
CA LEU A 172 17.42 -5.04 19.17
C LEU A 172 18.65 -4.64 18.35
N SER A 173 18.48 -4.23 17.10
CA SER A 173 19.60 -3.74 16.28
C SER A 173 20.16 -2.40 16.72
N GLU A 174 19.47 -1.66 17.61
CA GLU A 174 19.81 -0.30 18.04
C GLU A 174 20.17 0.62 16.85
N ALA A 175 19.48 0.43 15.72
CA ALA A 175 19.75 1.14 14.49
C ALA A 175 19.48 2.65 14.64
N ASP A 176 20.29 3.47 13.98
CA ASP A 176 20.06 4.92 13.84
C ASP A 176 18.88 5.24 12.91
N LEU A 177 18.67 4.36 11.92
CA LEU A 177 17.62 4.47 10.91
C LEU A 177 16.90 3.13 10.74
N ALA A 178 15.60 3.12 11.00
CA ALA A 178 14.73 1.98 10.80
C ALA A 178 13.87 2.17 9.53
N LEU A 179 13.83 1.17 8.65
CA LEU A 179 13.10 1.20 7.39
C LEU A 179 12.02 0.11 7.38
N PHE A 180 10.77 0.52 7.28
CA PHE A 180 9.61 -0.36 7.27
C PHE A 180 8.87 -0.27 5.94
N ASP A 181 8.55 -1.43 5.36
CA ASP A 181 7.74 -1.51 4.15
C ASP A 181 6.42 -2.22 4.45
N GLU A 182 5.33 -1.45 4.48
CA GLU A 182 3.97 -1.88 4.77
C GLU A 182 3.90 -2.77 6.03
N PRO A 183 4.39 -2.30 7.20
CA PRO A 183 4.50 -3.15 8.39
C PRO A 183 3.16 -3.61 8.93
N THR A 184 2.10 -2.81 8.80
CA THR A 184 0.77 -3.11 9.33
C THR A 184 -0.05 -4.08 8.50
N ASN A 185 0.42 -4.43 7.29
CA ASN A 185 -0.24 -5.43 6.47
C ASN A 185 -0.31 -6.78 7.20
N HIS A 186 -1.52 -7.36 7.29
CA HIS A 186 -1.81 -8.61 8.00
C HIS A 186 -1.69 -8.56 9.55
N MET A 187 -1.49 -7.39 10.14
CA MET A 187 -1.64 -7.20 11.57
C MET A 187 -3.12 -7.09 11.95
N ASP A 188 -3.52 -7.70 13.07
CA ASP A 188 -4.81 -7.37 13.68
C ASP A 188 -4.72 -6.04 14.44
N TYR A 189 -5.86 -5.59 14.98
CA TYR A 189 -5.93 -4.29 15.63
C TYR A 189 -5.01 -4.18 16.86
N ILE A 190 -4.79 -5.28 17.60
CA ILE A 190 -3.89 -5.31 18.77
C ILE A 190 -2.43 -5.18 18.32
N ALA A 191 -2.05 -5.94 17.30
CA ALA A 191 -0.72 -5.89 16.72
C ALA A 191 -0.39 -4.51 16.14
N LYS A 192 -1.38 -3.90 15.48
CA LYS A 192 -1.24 -2.55 14.93
C LYS A 192 -1.07 -1.50 16.03
N GLU A 193 -1.86 -1.58 17.10
CA GLU A 193 -1.76 -0.68 18.23
C GLU A 193 -0.37 -0.76 18.88
N ALA A 194 0.14 -1.97 19.13
CA ALA A 194 1.49 -2.18 19.64
C ALA A 194 2.58 -1.61 18.71
N PHE A 195 2.42 -1.72 17.39
CA PHE A 195 3.34 -1.09 16.43
C PHE A 195 3.30 0.44 16.51
N ILE A 196 2.11 1.03 16.63
CA ILE A 196 1.92 2.48 16.76
C ILE A 196 2.56 2.98 18.05
N GLU A 197 2.32 2.32 19.19
CA GLU A 197 2.95 2.64 20.47
C GLU A 197 4.48 2.57 20.39
N TRP A 198 5.01 1.53 19.75
CA TRP A 198 6.43 1.41 19.50
C TRP A 198 6.97 2.57 18.64
N LEU A 199 6.24 2.94 17.56
CA LEU A 199 6.63 4.01 16.65
C LEU A 199 6.67 5.36 17.39
N GLU A 200 5.69 5.64 18.24
CA GLU A 200 5.66 6.86 19.06
C GLU A 200 6.82 6.93 20.05
N ALA A 201 7.18 5.79 20.67
CA ALA A 201 8.27 5.68 21.63
C ALA A 201 9.67 5.64 20.99
N ALA A 202 9.77 5.32 19.69
CA ALA A 202 11.04 5.14 18.98
C ALA A 202 11.91 6.42 19.04
N ARG A 203 13.18 6.26 19.38
CA ARG A 203 14.17 7.35 19.43
C ARG A 203 15.00 7.47 18.16
N GLN A 204 15.13 6.38 17.43
CA GLN A 204 15.78 6.33 16.12
C GLN A 204 14.96 7.02 15.04
N ALA A 205 15.60 7.38 13.95
CA ALA A 205 14.86 7.82 12.77
C ALA A 205 14.10 6.63 12.16
N VAL A 206 12.87 6.87 11.74
CA VAL A 206 12.02 5.84 11.14
C VAL A 206 11.50 6.33 9.79
N VAL A 207 11.65 5.52 8.76
CA VAL A 207 10.95 5.71 7.48
C VAL A 207 9.98 4.54 7.30
N VAL A 208 8.70 4.84 7.23
CA VAL A 208 7.66 3.83 7.07
C VAL A 208 6.89 4.06 5.78
N ILE A 209 6.92 3.09 4.87
CA ILE A 209 6.00 3.02 3.74
C ILE A 209 4.71 2.43 4.28
N THR A 210 3.61 3.14 4.14
CA THR A 210 2.31 2.63 4.54
C THR A 210 1.15 3.35 3.86
N HIS A 211 0.04 2.65 3.75
CA HIS A 211 -1.26 3.20 3.40
C HIS A 211 -2.21 3.23 4.60
N ASP A 212 -1.73 2.84 5.78
CA ASP A 212 -2.48 2.87 7.04
C ASP A 212 -2.49 4.29 7.61
N ARG A 213 -3.68 4.88 7.65
CA ARG A 213 -3.87 6.26 8.13
C ARG A 213 -3.65 6.42 9.62
N ASP A 214 -3.80 5.36 10.43
CA ASP A 214 -3.50 5.40 11.85
C ASP A 214 -1.99 5.55 12.08
N VAL A 215 -1.16 4.87 11.28
CA VAL A 215 0.30 5.04 11.30
C VAL A 215 0.69 6.43 10.79
N LEU A 216 0.05 6.92 9.72
CA LEU A 216 0.30 8.25 9.18
C LEU A 216 -0.16 9.40 10.12
N ALA A 217 -0.98 9.10 11.12
CA ALA A 217 -1.40 10.07 12.14
C ALA A 217 -0.32 10.33 13.20
N VAL A 218 0.67 9.44 13.35
CA VAL A 218 1.70 9.52 14.42
C VAL A 218 3.11 9.80 13.87
N VAL A 219 3.27 10.04 12.57
CA VAL A 219 4.56 10.45 12.00
C VAL A 219 4.77 11.96 12.08
N ASP A 220 6.03 12.39 12.08
CA ASP A 220 6.39 13.82 12.17
C ASP A 220 6.22 14.51 10.80
N ARG A 221 6.39 13.76 9.70
CA ARG A 221 6.35 14.28 8.35
C ARG A 221 5.88 13.22 7.36
N ILE A 222 5.11 13.64 6.37
CA ILE A 222 4.69 12.79 5.26
C ILE A 222 5.38 13.24 3.97
N VAL A 223 5.94 12.28 3.24
CA VAL A 223 6.58 12.48 1.95
C VAL A 223 5.87 11.66 0.88
N GLU A 224 5.31 12.34 -0.10
CA GLU A 224 4.70 11.71 -1.28
C GLU A 224 5.71 11.63 -2.42
N ILE A 225 5.94 10.41 -2.93
CA ILE A 225 6.73 10.19 -4.15
C ILE A 225 5.83 10.41 -5.36
N LYS A 226 6.29 11.25 -6.30
CA LYS A 226 5.66 11.45 -7.61
C LYS A 226 6.58 10.96 -8.73
N ASP A 227 6.04 10.87 -9.95
CA ASP A 227 6.84 10.52 -11.13
C ASP A 227 8.05 11.44 -11.28
N LYS A 228 7.91 12.70 -10.84
CA LYS A 228 8.98 13.70 -10.81
C LYS A 228 9.00 14.40 -9.46
N GLY A 229 10.08 14.17 -8.70
CA GLY A 229 10.30 14.76 -7.38
C GLY A 229 9.45 14.21 -6.25
N THR A 230 9.47 14.90 -5.13
CA THR A 230 8.72 14.60 -3.92
C THR A 230 7.88 15.79 -3.48
N VAL A 231 6.79 15.50 -2.75
CA VAL A 231 6.04 16.50 -2.00
C VAL A 231 6.15 16.15 -0.53
N SER A 232 6.66 17.07 0.27
CA SER A 232 6.84 16.91 1.72
C SER A 232 5.92 17.83 2.48
N SER A 233 5.29 17.31 3.54
CA SER A 233 4.45 18.07 4.45
C SER A 233 4.79 17.67 5.88
N ASP A 234 5.15 18.63 6.71
CA ASP A 234 5.33 18.42 8.14
C ASP A 234 3.96 18.18 8.80
N GLY A 235 3.93 17.27 9.76
CA GLY A 235 2.75 16.87 10.49
C GLY A 235 2.08 15.61 9.96
N ASP A 236 0.88 15.37 10.47
CA ASP A 236 0.06 14.19 10.25
C ASP A 236 -0.64 14.14 8.87
N TYR A 237 -1.41 13.07 8.65
CA TYR A 237 -2.13 12.85 7.40
C TYR A 237 -3.17 13.95 7.09
N GLU A 238 -3.85 14.50 8.09
CA GLU A 238 -4.81 15.59 7.87
C GLU A 238 -4.12 16.88 7.43
N THR A 239 -2.96 17.18 8.03
CA THR A 239 -2.12 18.33 7.65
C THR A 239 -1.59 18.17 6.24
N TYR A 240 -1.14 16.95 5.88
CA TYR A 240 -0.72 16.62 4.52
C TYR A 240 -1.85 16.85 3.51
N LEU A 241 -3.08 16.41 3.79
CA LEU A 241 -4.23 16.61 2.91
C LEU A 241 -4.47 18.11 2.65
N LYS A 242 -4.46 18.94 3.69
CA LYS A 242 -4.62 20.40 3.59
C LYS A 242 -3.49 21.04 2.77
N TYR A 243 -2.25 20.63 3.01
CA TYR A 243 -1.09 21.13 2.29
C TYR A 243 -1.14 20.74 0.81
N ASN A 244 -1.39 19.47 0.51
CA ASN A 244 -1.47 18.96 -0.86
C ASN A 244 -2.62 19.62 -1.64
N GLY A 245 -3.75 19.89 -1.00
CA GLY A 245 -4.85 20.63 -1.59
C GLY A 245 -4.43 22.05 -2.03
N ARG A 246 -3.74 22.79 -1.17
CA ARG A 246 -3.27 24.15 -1.48
C ARG A 246 -2.24 24.16 -2.61
N THR A 247 -1.24 23.28 -2.56
CA THR A 247 -0.20 23.20 -3.58
C THR A 247 -0.75 22.76 -4.93
N THR A 248 -1.71 21.86 -4.94
CA THR A 248 -2.40 21.41 -6.16
C THR A 248 -3.23 22.53 -6.79
N MET A 249 -3.92 23.34 -5.99
CA MET A 249 -4.66 24.50 -6.49
C MET A 249 -3.75 25.49 -7.19
N ASN A 250 -2.62 25.84 -6.57
CA ASN A 250 -1.64 26.73 -7.17
C ASN A 250 -1.09 26.13 -8.48
N ALA A 251 -0.85 24.81 -8.50
CA ALA A 251 -0.38 24.10 -9.71
C ALA A 251 -1.45 24.11 -10.83
N VAL A 252 -2.74 23.98 -10.49
CA VAL A 252 -3.84 24.08 -11.46
C VAL A 252 -3.94 25.49 -12.05
N GLU A 253 -3.89 26.53 -11.22
CA GLU A 253 -3.94 27.90 -11.68
C GLU A 253 -2.73 28.24 -12.57
N GLN A 254 -1.53 27.83 -12.18
CA GLN A 254 -0.32 27.99 -12.98
C GLN A 254 -0.43 27.26 -14.32
N TYR A 255 -0.91 26.01 -14.31
CA TYR A 255 -1.13 25.23 -15.54
C TYR A 255 -2.14 25.90 -16.48
N GLU A 256 -3.27 26.41 -15.98
CA GLU A 256 -4.24 27.14 -16.80
C GLU A 256 -3.65 28.45 -17.37
N PHE A 257 -2.86 29.16 -16.57
CA PHE A 257 -2.15 30.36 -17.03
C PHE A 257 -1.15 30.01 -18.13
N ASP A 258 -0.34 28.97 -17.93
CA ASP A 258 0.66 28.51 -18.90
C ASP A 258 0.00 28.01 -20.20
N GLN A 259 -1.13 27.31 -20.12
CA GLN A 259 -1.90 26.89 -21.29
C GLN A 259 -2.44 28.08 -22.10
N ARG A 260 -2.94 29.12 -21.43
CA ARG A 260 -3.37 30.36 -22.10
C ARG A 260 -2.19 31.07 -22.77
N THR A 261 -1.04 31.11 -22.09
CA THR A 261 0.19 31.69 -22.62
C THR A 261 0.69 30.91 -23.84
N LEU A 262 0.65 29.58 -23.77
CA LEU A 262 1.01 28.70 -24.89
C LEU A 262 0.10 28.92 -26.11
N ALA A 263 -1.21 29.02 -25.89
CA ALA A 263 -2.18 29.30 -26.95
C ALA A 263 -1.93 30.68 -27.60
N ASN A 264 -1.62 31.69 -26.79
CA ASN A 264 -1.28 33.02 -27.28
C ASN A 264 0.02 33.01 -28.09
N LEU A 265 1.06 32.31 -27.63
CA LEU A 265 2.31 32.16 -28.37
C LEU A 265 2.11 31.43 -29.71
N HIS A 266 1.26 30.37 -29.69
CA HIS A 266 0.89 29.67 -30.93
C HIS A 266 0.26 30.62 -31.96
N ASN A 267 -0.72 31.43 -31.52
CA ASN A 267 -1.38 32.40 -32.38
C ASN A 267 -0.38 33.45 -32.94
N GLN A 268 0.53 33.93 -32.11
CA GLN A 268 1.58 34.86 -32.53
C GLN A 268 2.56 34.23 -33.55
N VAL A 269 2.96 32.97 -33.37
CA VAL A 269 3.75 32.21 -34.34
C VAL A 269 3.02 32.12 -35.69
N MET A 270 1.74 31.78 -35.68
CA MET A 270 0.93 31.69 -36.89
C MET A 270 0.76 33.03 -37.58
N GLU A 271 0.59 34.10 -36.82
CA GLU A 271 0.51 35.47 -37.38
C GLU A 271 1.85 35.91 -37.99
N ALA A 272 2.97 35.68 -37.29
CA ALA A 272 4.29 35.99 -37.83
C ALA A 272 4.57 35.22 -39.14
N ARG A 273 4.17 33.94 -39.20
CA ARG A 273 4.25 33.10 -40.38
C ARG A 273 3.41 33.62 -41.56
N ARG A 274 2.17 34.07 -41.28
CA ARG A 274 1.30 34.70 -42.29
C ARG A 274 1.90 36.01 -42.83
N LYS A 275 2.44 36.87 -41.93
CA LYS A 275 3.11 38.11 -42.33
C LYS A 275 4.36 37.86 -43.14
N LYS A 276 5.19 36.88 -42.77
CA LYS A 276 6.36 36.43 -43.53
C LYS A 276 5.99 36.03 -44.95
N ASN A 277 4.94 35.23 -45.11
CA ASN A 277 4.52 34.72 -46.42
C ASN A 277 3.96 35.83 -47.36
N LYS A 278 3.50 36.95 -46.79
CA LYS A 278 2.99 38.11 -47.56
C LYS A 278 4.03 39.21 -47.82
N ALA A 279 5.17 39.17 -47.13
CA ALA A 279 6.22 40.18 -47.21
C ALA A 279 7.32 39.77 -48.19
N ALA A 280 8.05 40.80 -48.73
CA ALA A 280 9.23 40.60 -49.60
C ALA A 280 10.46 41.32 -49.04
N GLY A 281 11.65 40.88 -49.42
CA GLY A 281 12.91 41.51 -49.04
C GLY A 281 13.20 41.56 -47.53
N ALA A 282 13.71 42.69 -47.05
CA ALA A 282 14.11 42.86 -45.64
C ALA A 282 12.97 42.63 -44.62
N SER A 283 11.72 42.92 -45.02
CA SER A 283 10.54 42.70 -44.17
C SER A 283 10.27 41.20 -43.96
N ALA A 284 10.45 40.36 -44.98
CA ALA A 284 10.32 38.91 -44.86
C ALA A 284 11.37 38.31 -43.92
N THR A 285 12.61 38.80 -43.98
CA THR A 285 13.68 38.39 -43.08
C THR A 285 13.38 38.75 -41.62
N ARG A 286 12.83 39.94 -41.36
CA ARG A 286 12.43 40.37 -40.01
C ARG A 286 11.34 39.46 -39.44
N PHE A 287 10.29 39.12 -40.23
CA PHE A 287 9.22 38.23 -39.79
C PHE A 287 9.70 36.78 -39.60
N ARG A 288 10.69 36.30 -40.35
CA ARG A 288 11.33 35.01 -40.14
C ARG A 288 12.04 34.94 -38.78
N ILE A 289 12.83 35.93 -38.43
CA ILE A 289 13.51 35.99 -37.12
C ILE A 289 12.49 36.02 -35.98
N MET A 290 11.39 36.76 -36.15
CA MET A 290 10.31 36.81 -35.17
C MET A 290 9.61 35.46 -35.03
N GLU A 291 9.30 34.77 -36.14
CA GLU A 291 8.72 33.41 -36.13
C GLU A 291 9.61 32.43 -35.38
N ASP A 292 10.93 32.41 -35.72
CA ASP A 292 11.91 31.52 -35.12
C ASP A 292 12.03 31.74 -33.59
N ARG A 293 12.05 33.00 -33.15
CA ARG A 293 12.08 33.37 -31.73
C ARG A 293 10.81 32.87 -30.98
N LEU A 294 9.65 33.18 -31.53
CA LEU A 294 8.37 32.78 -30.92
C LEU A 294 8.18 31.25 -30.90
N ALA A 295 8.64 30.57 -31.98
CA ALA A 295 8.58 29.10 -32.04
C ALA A 295 9.50 28.44 -31.00
N ARG A 296 10.68 29.04 -30.71
CA ARG A 296 11.53 28.56 -29.60
C ARG A 296 10.83 28.74 -28.26
N GLN A 297 10.30 29.93 -27.98
CA GLN A 297 9.55 30.19 -26.73
C GLN A 297 8.36 29.24 -26.56
N TYR A 298 7.61 28.99 -27.64
CA TYR A 298 6.50 28.02 -27.64
C TYR A 298 6.98 26.60 -27.27
N LYS A 299 8.09 26.15 -27.89
CA LYS A 299 8.66 24.83 -27.66
C LYS A 299 9.23 24.70 -26.23
N GLU A 300 9.92 25.72 -25.73
CA GLU A 300 10.49 25.76 -24.38
C GLU A 300 9.39 25.75 -23.31
N LEU A 301 8.36 26.59 -23.49
CA LEU A 301 7.22 26.62 -22.58
C LEU A 301 6.47 25.28 -22.60
N GLY A 302 6.17 24.73 -23.80
CA GLY A 302 5.49 23.45 -23.94
C GLY A 302 6.24 22.28 -23.31
N ALA A 303 7.59 22.30 -23.31
CA ALA A 303 8.41 21.28 -22.66
C ALA A 303 8.40 21.38 -21.11
N ARG A 304 8.13 22.56 -20.55
CA ARG A 304 8.09 22.79 -19.09
C ARG A 304 6.71 22.55 -18.48
N ILE A 305 5.64 22.67 -19.27
CA ILE A 305 4.28 22.51 -18.77
C ILE A 305 4.00 21.04 -18.47
N SER A 306 3.78 20.73 -17.20
CA SER A 306 3.26 19.43 -16.76
C SER A 306 1.81 19.56 -16.31
N LYS A 307 0.95 18.62 -16.75
CA LYS A 307 -0.44 18.58 -16.32
C LYS A 307 -0.48 18.24 -14.83
N PRO A 308 -1.13 19.05 -13.97
CA PRO A 308 -1.27 18.70 -12.56
C PRO A 308 -2.06 17.40 -12.42
N SER A 309 -1.61 16.55 -11.49
CA SER A 309 -2.26 15.28 -11.18
C SER A 309 -2.38 15.17 -9.67
N PHE A 310 -3.58 14.94 -9.17
CA PHE A 310 -3.88 14.77 -7.75
C PHE A 310 -5.10 13.86 -7.59
N TRP A 311 -5.30 13.33 -6.39
CA TRP A 311 -6.30 12.32 -6.11
C TRP A 311 -7.26 12.70 -4.97
N ILE A 312 -6.94 13.73 -4.19
CA ILE A 312 -7.73 14.18 -3.04
C ILE A 312 -9.03 14.83 -3.51
N ASP A 313 -10.15 14.58 -2.82
CA ASP A 313 -11.44 15.22 -3.14
C ASP A 313 -11.55 16.62 -2.57
N ALA A 314 -12.30 17.47 -3.30
CA ALA A 314 -12.57 18.84 -2.88
C ALA A 314 -13.36 18.91 -1.56
N GLU A 315 -14.17 17.91 -1.25
CA GLU A 315 -14.94 17.81 0.00
C GLU A 315 -14.04 17.64 1.23
N GLN A 316 -12.92 16.93 1.07
CA GLN A 316 -11.92 16.73 2.14
C GLN A 316 -11.11 17.99 2.42
N LEU A 317 -11.09 18.94 1.52
CA LEU A 317 -10.32 20.19 1.62
C LEU A 317 -11.03 21.32 2.39
N GLY A 318 -12.20 21.05 2.95
CA GLY A 318 -12.93 21.92 3.88
C GLY A 318 -13.12 23.37 3.44
N GLY A 319 -14.28 23.73 2.86
CA GLY A 319 -14.69 25.13 2.69
C GLY A 319 -14.30 25.82 1.38
N MET A 320 -13.99 25.08 0.31
CA MET A 320 -13.79 25.66 -1.01
C MET A 320 -15.08 26.24 -1.62
N GLN A 321 -14.96 27.38 -2.28
CA GLN A 321 -16.08 27.96 -3.06
C GLN A 321 -16.41 27.07 -4.27
N ASN A 322 -17.69 26.90 -4.61
CA ASN A 322 -18.20 26.02 -5.68
C ASN A 322 -17.47 26.16 -7.03
N LYS A 323 -17.05 27.36 -7.42
CA LYS A 323 -16.28 27.59 -8.66
C LYS A 323 -14.87 26.97 -8.66
N LEU A 324 -14.29 26.75 -7.48
CA LEU A 324 -13.00 26.11 -7.30
C LEU A 324 -13.13 24.59 -7.34
N VAL A 325 -14.24 24.04 -6.84
CA VAL A 325 -14.55 22.61 -6.90
C VAL A 325 -14.68 22.12 -8.36
N GLU A 326 -15.41 22.85 -9.23
CA GLU A 326 -15.53 22.50 -10.65
C GLU A 326 -14.18 22.49 -11.40
N LYS A 327 -13.28 23.45 -11.08
CA LYS A 327 -11.93 23.49 -11.65
C LYS A 327 -11.07 22.34 -11.14
N TYR A 328 -11.19 22.05 -9.86
CA TYR A 328 -10.46 20.99 -9.20
C TYR A 328 -10.82 19.62 -9.80
N ASP A 329 -12.09 19.31 -9.95
CA ASP A 329 -12.58 18.06 -10.54
C ASP A 329 -12.11 17.84 -11.98
N LYS A 330 -11.90 18.91 -12.75
CA LYS A 330 -11.39 18.83 -14.13
C LYS A 330 -9.96 18.25 -14.21
N TYR A 331 -9.12 18.49 -13.20
CA TYR A 331 -7.71 18.07 -13.17
C TYR A 331 -7.44 16.93 -12.21
N LYS A 332 -8.44 16.50 -11.45
CA LYS A 332 -8.33 15.34 -10.57
C LYS A 332 -7.88 14.12 -11.37
N ALA A 333 -6.97 13.34 -10.79
CA ALA A 333 -6.60 12.06 -11.36
C ALA A 333 -7.86 11.20 -11.52
N LYS A 334 -7.96 10.49 -12.63
CA LYS A 334 -9.08 9.56 -12.82
C LYS A 334 -9.06 8.55 -11.69
N ASN A 335 -10.15 8.46 -10.93
CA ASN A 335 -10.36 7.44 -9.94
C ASN A 335 -11.26 6.33 -10.49
N ILE A 336 -11.27 5.21 -9.82
CA ILE A 336 -12.11 4.06 -10.16
C ILE A 336 -13.57 4.48 -10.15
N ARG A 337 -14.31 4.20 -11.22
CA ARG A 337 -15.76 4.45 -11.27
C ARG A 337 -16.50 3.19 -10.89
N ILE A 338 -16.90 3.11 -9.63
CA ILE A 338 -17.74 2.01 -9.15
C ILE A 338 -19.20 2.37 -9.40
N ASN A 339 -19.82 1.69 -10.36
CA ASN A 339 -21.24 1.86 -10.65
C ASN A 339 -22.04 0.84 -9.82
N THR A 340 -22.72 1.33 -8.78
CA THR A 340 -23.67 0.55 -7.99
C THR A 340 -25.07 0.75 -8.55
N ARG A 341 -25.86 -0.31 -8.67
CA ARG A 341 -27.28 -0.19 -9.01
C ARG A 341 -28.04 0.22 -7.75
N GLU A 342 -28.99 1.15 -7.88
CA GLU A 342 -29.93 1.45 -6.80
C GLU A 342 -30.75 0.18 -6.50
N ILE A 343 -30.71 -0.25 -5.25
CA ILE A 343 -31.51 -1.36 -4.73
C ILE A 343 -32.54 -0.73 -3.80
N THR A 344 -33.80 -1.05 -3.99
CA THR A 344 -34.89 -0.51 -3.17
C THR A 344 -34.71 -0.95 -1.72
N GLU A 345 -34.70 0.00 -0.78
CA GLU A 345 -34.65 -0.28 0.65
C GLU A 345 -35.79 -1.19 1.10
N GLY A 346 -35.50 -2.22 1.91
CA GLY A 346 -36.49 -3.15 2.45
C GLY A 346 -36.02 -3.75 3.76
N GLN A 347 -36.95 -4.08 4.65
CA GLN A 347 -36.67 -4.75 5.93
C GLN A 347 -36.30 -6.25 5.78
N ARG A 348 -35.86 -6.64 4.58
CA ARG A 348 -35.59 -8.05 4.27
C ARG A 348 -34.29 -8.52 4.92
N VAL A 349 -34.32 -9.58 5.72
CA VAL A 349 -33.14 -10.24 6.27
C VAL A 349 -32.47 -11.03 5.13
N LEU A 350 -31.22 -10.71 4.84
CA LEU A 350 -30.42 -11.42 3.83
C LEU A 350 -29.58 -12.54 4.43
N VAL A 351 -29.04 -12.32 5.62
CA VAL A 351 -28.27 -13.30 6.39
C VAL A 351 -28.77 -13.30 7.83
N ASP A 352 -29.10 -14.47 8.33
CA ASP A 352 -29.46 -14.69 9.73
C ASP A 352 -28.53 -15.78 10.29
N VAL A 353 -27.78 -15.44 11.31
CA VAL A 353 -26.86 -16.35 12.00
C VAL A 353 -27.35 -16.54 13.43
N GLU A 354 -27.69 -17.79 13.79
CA GLU A 354 -28.29 -18.12 15.07
C GLU A 354 -27.44 -19.13 15.84
N ASN A 355 -26.93 -18.72 17.01
CA ASN A 355 -26.15 -19.52 17.96
C ASN A 355 -25.03 -20.34 17.31
N LEU A 356 -24.34 -19.73 16.34
CA LEU A 356 -23.39 -20.42 15.48
C LEU A 356 -22.07 -20.70 16.20
N SER A 357 -21.66 -21.97 16.12
CA SER A 357 -20.34 -22.45 16.56
C SER A 357 -19.68 -23.20 15.41
N LEU A 358 -18.50 -22.76 14.98
CA LEU A 358 -17.73 -23.41 13.88
C LEU A 358 -16.26 -23.56 14.19
N GLY A 359 -15.61 -24.52 13.51
CA GLY A 359 -14.16 -24.70 13.65
C GLY A 359 -13.59 -25.87 12.85
N TYR A 360 -12.35 -26.22 13.14
CA TYR A 360 -11.60 -27.33 12.54
C TYR A 360 -11.13 -28.27 13.66
N GLY A 361 -11.79 -29.43 13.82
CA GLY A 361 -11.48 -30.37 14.92
C GLY A 361 -11.96 -29.91 16.30
N SER A 362 -11.94 -28.62 16.58
CA SER A 362 -12.56 -27.95 17.75
C SER A 362 -13.21 -26.64 17.32
N PRO A 363 -14.19 -26.11 18.08
CA PRO A 363 -14.75 -24.80 17.82
C PRO A 363 -13.64 -23.71 17.84
N LEU A 364 -13.67 -22.79 16.88
CA LEU A 364 -12.87 -21.56 16.88
C LEU A 364 -13.58 -20.48 17.69
N PHE A 365 -14.90 -20.45 17.63
CA PHE A 365 -15.77 -19.56 18.38
C PHE A 365 -17.11 -20.24 18.62
N ASP A 366 -17.84 -19.72 19.60
CA ASP A 366 -19.15 -20.25 20.02
C ASP A 366 -20.20 -19.14 20.10
N ASN A 367 -21.46 -19.53 19.82
CA ASN A 367 -22.66 -18.73 20.07
C ASN A 367 -22.69 -17.36 19.39
N ILE A 368 -22.24 -17.27 18.16
CA ILE A 368 -22.33 -16.03 17.36
C ILE A 368 -23.76 -15.86 16.84
N ASN A 369 -24.31 -14.66 17.05
CA ASN A 369 -25.65 -14.27 16.64
C ASN A 369 -25.64 -12.91 15.96
N PHE A 370 -26.19 -12.79 14.76
CA PHE A 370 -26.50 -11.52 14.12
C PHE A 370 -27.49 -11.70 12.96
N LYS A 371 -28.17 -10.59 12.60
CA LYS A 371 -29.06 -10.54 11.45
C LYS A 371 -28.67 -9.35 10.57
N LEU A 372 -28.31 -9.63 9.33
CA LEU A 372 -27.95 -8.60 8.36
C LEU A 372 -29.11 -8.38 7.39
N ARG A 373 -29.71 -7.19 7.44
CA ARG A 373 -30.80 -6.78 6.56
C ARG A 373 -30.28 -5.99 5.36
N GLN A 374 -31.12 -5.90 4.36
CA GLN A 374 -30.83 -5.08 3.19
C GLN A 374 -30.60 -3.61 3.59
N GLY A 375 -29.50 -3.02 3.11
CA GLY A 375 -29.07 -1.67 3.47
C GLY A 375 -28.27 -1.56 4.77
N GLU A 376 -28.23 -2.61 5.59
CA GLU A 376 -27.43 -2.64 6.82
C GLU A 376 -25.97 -3.00 6.54
N ARG A 377 -25.12 -2.65 7.49
CA ARG A 377 -23.68 -2.94 7.45
C ARG A 377 -23.26 -3.58 8.76
N ILE A 378 -22.46 -4.64 8.67
CA ILE A 378 -21.91 -5.35 9.84
C ILE A 378 -20.40 -5.47 9.66
N GLU A 379 -19.66 -5.03 10.68
CA GLU A 379 -18.25 -5.29 10.86
C GLU A 379 -18.06 -6.58 11.67
N LEU A 380 -17.29 -7.54 11.13
CA LEU A 380 -16.81 -8.69 11.91
C LEU A 380 -15.46 -8.33 12.53
N LYS A 381 -15.43 -8.09 13.83
CA LYS A 381 -14.24 -7.71 14.58
C LYS A 381 -13.71 -8.88 15.41
N GLY A 382 -12.40 -9.00 15.54
CA GLY A 382 -11.75 -10.03 16.35
C GLY A 382 -10.29 -10.20 15.97
N ARG A 383 -9.55 -10.96 16.78
CA ARG A 383 -8.11 -11.22 16.54
C ARG A 383 -7.89 -12.06 15.28
N ASN A 384 -6.65 -12.06 14.79
CA ASN A 384 -6.28 -12.96 13.69
C ASN A 384 -6.35 -14.42 14.16
N GLY A 385 -6.93 -15.28 13.29
CA GLY A 385 -7.10 -16.70 13.60
C GLY A 385 -8.36 -17.07 14.36
N VAL A 386 -9.15 -16.12 14.90
CA VAL A 386 -10.38 -16.38 15.67
C VAL A 386 -11.52 -16.95 14.83
N GLY A 387 -11.39 -16.98 13.50
CA GLY A 387 -12.40 -17.60 12.63
C GLY A 387 -13.25 -16.64 11.80
N LYS A 388 -12.91 -15.33 11.72
CA LYS A 388 -13.64 -14.34 10.89
C LYS A 388 -13.82 -14.80 9.43
N SER A 389 -12.72 -15.10 8.75
CA SER A 389 -12.77 -15.59 7.36
C SER A 389 -13.39 -16.99 7.25
N THR A 390 -13.36 -17.80 8.33
CA THR A 390 -14.07 -19.09 8.37
C THR A 390 -15.58 -18.89 8.40
N LEU A 391 -16.08 -17.90 9.16
CA LEU A 391 -17.48 -17.51 9.16
C LEU A 391 -17.94 -17.03 7.78
N VAL A 392 -17.15 -16.18 7.14
CA VAL A 392 -17.41 -15.73 5.76
C VAL A 392 -17.49 -16.92 4.80
N LYS A 393 -16.54 -17.86 4.86
CA LYS A 393 -16.55 -19.08 4.04
C LYS A 393 -17.76 -19.95 4.32
N ALA A 394 -18.24 -20.05 5.56
CA ALA A 394 -19.44 -20.80 5.92
C ALA A 394 -20.71 -20.16 5.33
N ILE A 395 -20.83 -18.83 5.37
CA ILE A 395 -21.92 -18.08 4.72
C ILE A 395 -21.91 -18.36 3.20
N LEU A 396 -20.76 -18.31 2.56
CA LEU A 396 -20.60 -18.58 1.13
C LEU A 396 -20.92 -20.04 0.76
N ALA A 397 -20.55 -20.98 1.61
CA ALA A 397 -20.88 -22.40 1.42
C ALA A 397 -22.38 -22.64 1.52
N THR A 398 -23.07 -21.97 2.45
CA THR A 398 -24.53 -22.03 2.59
C THR A 398 -25.23 -21.43 1.35
N ALA A 399 -24.65 -20.43 0.72
CA ALA A 399 -25.11 -19.85 -0.54
C ALA A 399 -24.81 -20.75 -1.76
N GLY A 400 -24.12 -21.87 -1.59
CA GLY A 400 -23.73 -22.77 -2.70
C GLY A 400 -22.54 -22.28 -3.52
N SER A 401 -21.87 -21.20 -3.11
CA SER A 401 -20.75 -20.60 -3.84
C SER A 401 -19.42 -21.36 -3.63
N THR A 402 -19.26 -22.04 -2.50
CA THR A 402 -18.06 -22.82 -2.13
C THR A 402 -18.41 -24.09 -1.37
N LYS A 403 -17.43 -25.00 -1.22
CA LYS A 403 -17.61 -26.15 -0.34
C LYS A 403 -17.32 -25.73 1.11
N LEU A 404 -18.14 -26.22 2.04
CA LEU A 404 -17.90 -26.03 3.46
C LEU A 404 -16.63 -26.81 3.86
N GLY A 405 -15.58 -26.09 4.23
CA GLY A 405 -14.31 -26.69 4.64
C GLY A 405 -14.13 -26.81 6.15
N CYS A 406 -15.13 -26.36 6.94
CA CYS A 406 -15.12 -26.39 8.39
C CYS A 406 -16.33 -27.18 8.93
N THR A 407 -16.33 -27.49 10.22
CA THR A 407 -17.43 -28.19 10.91
C THR A 407 -18.30 -27.18 11.65
N ILE A 408 -19.63 -27.28 11.48
CA ILE A 408 -20.62 -26.57 12.30
C ILE A 408 -20.90 -27.43 13.52
N TYR A 409 -20.56 -26.95 14.70
CA TYR A 409 -20.78 -27.63 15.99
C TYR A 409 -22.14 -27.29 16.60
N GLY A 410 -22.70 -26.13 16.27
CA GLY A 410 -24.00 -25.69 16.75
C GLY A 410 -24.55 -24.52 15.95
N GLY A 411 -25.85 -24.26 16.04
CA GLY A 411 -26.52 -23.17 15.40
C GLY A 411 -26.79 -23.36 13.91
N ALA A 412 -27.15 -22.27 13.22
CA ALA A 412 -27.49 -22.28 11.81
C ALA A 412 -27.16 -20.96 11.12
N ILE A 413 -26.92 -21.04 9.81
CA ILE A 413 -26.85 -19.90 8.90
C ILE A 413 -28.03 -19.99 7.94
N ILE A 414 -28.90 -18.99 7.95
CA ILE A 414 -30.09 -18.92 7.12
C ILE A 414 -29.91 -17.76 6.13
N LEU A 415 -30.02 -18.05 4.85
CA LEU A 415 -29.87 -17.08 3.77
C LEU A 415 -31.19 -16.85 3.04
N ASP A 416 -31.38 -15.62 2.59
CA ASP A 416 -32.49 -15.30 1.70
C ASP A 416 -32.35 -16.01 0.35
N THR A 417 -33.45 -16.51 -0.20
CA THR A 417 -33.48 -17.27 -1.47
C THR A 417 -33.12 -16.45 -2.70
N LYS A 418 -33.19 -15.09 -2.61
CA LYS A 418 -32.83 -14.16 -3.69
C LYS A 418 -31.52 -13.43 -3.45
N ILE A 419 -30.68 -13.97 -2.54
CA ILE A 419 -29.40 -13.37 -2.24
C ILE A 419 -28.48 -13.44 -3.47
N LYS A 420 -27.81 -12.32 -3.75
CA LYS A 420 -26.74 -12.23 -4.73
C LYS A 420 -25.52 -11.64 -4.04
N ILE A 421 -24.48 -12.43 -3.92
CA ILE A 421 -23.29 -12.07 -3.14
C ILE A 421 -22.18 -11.60 -4.10
N GLY A 422 -21.65 -10.41 -3.80
CA GLY A 422 -20.39 -9.94 -4.37
C GLY A 422 -19.28 -10.10 -3.33
N ILE A 423 -18.18 -10.74 -3.72
CA ILE A 423 -17.09 -11.06 -2.79
C ILE A 423 -15.84 -10.32 -3.19
N TYR A 424 -15.24 -9.62 -2.22
CA TYR A 424 -13.86 -9.16 -2.29
C TYR A 424 -12.99 -10.13 -1.48
N GLU A 425 -12.22 -10.96 -2.18
CA GLU A 425 -11.40 -12.00 -1.57
C GLU A 425 -10.00 -11.47 -1.27
N GLN A 426 -9.39 -11.93 -0.20
CA GLN A 426 -8.02 -11.58 0.16
C GLN A 426 -7.01 -12.03 -0.91
N GLU A 427 -7.21 -13.21 -1.51
CA GLU A 427 -6.39 -13.74 -2.60
C GLU A 427 -7.22 -13.92 -3.86
N ILE A 428 -6.60 -13.75 -5.02
CA ILE A 428 -7.22 -14.00 -6.31
C ILE A 428 -7.26 -15.51 -6.56
N ASP A 429 -8.43 -16.03 -6.94
CA ASP A 429 -8.60 -17.43 -7.34
C ASP A 429 -7.53 -17.84 -8.38
N PRO A 430 -6.74 -18.90 -8.12
CA PRO A 430 -5.65 -19.34 -8.98
C PRO A 430 -6.03 -19.52 -10.47
N ARG A 431 -7.29 -19.83 -10.77
CA ARG A 431 -7.78 -19.99 -12.15
C ARG A 431 -7.64 -18.70 -12.99
N TYR A 432 -7.66 -17.52 -12.37
CA TYR A 432 -7.50 -16.25 -13.08
C TYR A 432 -6.04 -15.83 -13.25
N LEU A 433 -5.11 -16.34 -12.44
CA LEU A 433 -3.74 -15.82 -12.36
C LEU A 433 -3.01 -15.84 -13.70
N THR A 434 -3.17 -16.91 -14.47
CA THR A 434 -2.54 -17.08 -15.79
C THR A 434 -3.33 -16.45 -16.94
N MET A 435 -4.58 -16.02 -16.71
CA MET A 435 -5.41 -15.40 -17.74
C MET A 435 -4.99 -13.97 -18.02
N PRO A 436 -4.97 -13.51 -19.28
CA PRO A 436 -4.94 -12.10 -19.61
C PRO A 436 -6.10 -11.35 -18.93
N LEU A 437 -5.86 -10.15 -18.40
CA LEU A 437 -6.86 -9.38 -17.64
C LEU A 437 -8.20 -9.24 -18.38
N GLY A 438 -8.18 -8.93 -19.68
CA GLY A 438 -9.42 -8.83 -20.47
C GLY A 438 -10.22 -10.14 -20.51
N GLN A 439 -9.54 -11.28 -20.61
CA GLN A 439 -10.18 -12.60 -20.57
C GLN A 439 -10.66 -12.95 -19.16
N ALA A 440 -9.91 -12.59 -18.13
CA ALA A 440 -10.32 -12.79 -16.74
C ALA A 440 -11.60 -12.00 -16.41
N VAL A 441 -11.72 -10.74 -16.89
CA VAL A 441 -12.96 -9.95 -16.76
C VAL A 441 -14.11 -10.64 -17.49
N MET A 442 -13.92 -11.12 -18.73
CA MET A 442 -14.95 -11.87 -19.44
C MET A 442 -15.38 -13.13 -18.69
N ALA A 443 -14.41 -13.88 -18.14
CA ALA A 443 -14.67 -15.08 -17.37
C ALA A 443 -15.50 -14.77 -16.12
N ALA A 444 -15.14 -13.71 -15.36
CA ALA A 444 -15.89 -13.29 -14.19
C ALA A 444 -17.36 -12.93 -14.51
N TYR A 445 -17.62 -12.27 -15.63
CA TYR A 445 -19.00 -12.00 -16.09
C TYR A 445 -19.74 -13.27 -16.53
N ARG A 446 -19.06 -14.18 -17.23
CA ARG A 446 -19.62 -15.47 -17.66
C ARG A 446 -19.96 -16.37 -16.46
N ASP A 447 -19.13 -16.40 -15.44
CA ASP A 447 -19.37 -17.17 -14.22
C ASP A 447 -20.63 -16.71 -13.46
N ASN A 448 -21.11 -15.50 -13.77
CA ASN A 448 -22.36 -14.94 -13.24
C ASN A 448 -23.50 -14.92 -14.29
N ASP A 449 -23.38 -15.69 -15.39
CA ASP A 449 -24.37 -15.77 -16.47
C ASP A 449 -24.69 -14.42 -17.15
N ILE A 450 -23.73 -13.48 -17.14
CA ILE A 450 -23.91 -12.14 -17.72
C ILE A 450 -23.14 -12.05 -19.04
N PRO A 451 -23.83 -11.88 -20.18
CA PRO A 451 -23.17 -11.73 -21.45
C PRO A 451 -22.41 -10.39 -21.52
N VAL A 452 -21.14 -10.46 -21.90
CA VAL A 452 -20.28 -9.30 -22.09
C VAL A 452 -19.50 -9.45 -23.40
N ASN A 453 -19.39 -8.35 -24.15
CA ASN A 453 -18.61 -8.29 -25.38
C ASN A 453 -17.29 -7.54 -25.17
N ASP A 454 -16.37 -7.64 -26.13
CA ASP A 454 -15.05 -7.00 -26.07
C ASP A 454 -15.12 -5.47 -25.88
N GLN A 455 -16.11 -4.81 -26.46
CA GLN A 455 -16.29 -3.36 -26.31
C GLN A 455 -16.64 -3.02 -24.87
N LYS A 456 -17.55 -3.78 -24.24
CA LYS A 456 -17.93 -3.58 -22.83
C LYS A 456 -16.76 -3.88 -21.89
N VAL A 457 -15.97 -4.93 -22.17
CA VAL A 457 -14.74 -5.24 -21.41
C VAL A 457 -13.76 -4.07 -21.47
N ARG A 458 -13.49 -3.51 -22.66
CA ARG A 458 -12.61 -2.33 -22.77
C ARG A 458 -13.13 -1.13 -22.00
N GLN A 459 -14.45 -0.90 -22.00
CA GLN A 459 -15.06 0.15 -21.21
C GLN A 459 -14.86 -0.10 -19.72
N ILE A 460 -15.14 -1.32 -19.23
CA ILE A 460 -14.93 -1.69 -17.82
C ILE A 460 -13.47 -1.49 -17.42
N LEU A 461 -12.53 -1.98 -18.22
CA LEU A 461 -11.11 -1.79 -17.95
C LEU A 461 -10.74 -0.30 -17.82
N SER A 462 -11.26 0.56 -18.71
CA SER A 462 -11.04 2.00 -18.64
C SER A 462 -11.68 2.65 -17.42
N ASP A 463 -12.89 2.22 -17.03
CA ASP A 463 -13.60 2.73 -15.84
C ASP A 463 -12.82 2.39 -14.55
N TYR A 464 -12.11 1.27 -14.53
CA TYR A 464 -11.25 0.84 -13.42
C TYR A 464 -9.77 1.18 -13.62
N LEU A 465 -9.46 2.17 -14.47
CA LEU A 465 -8.13 2.75 -14.69
C LEU A 465 -7.06 1.77 -15.22
N PHE A 466 -7.49 0.80 -15.99
CA PHE A 466 -6.59 -0.03 -16.77
C PHE A 466 -6.41 0.53 -18.19
N ASP A 467 -5.25 0.30 -18.79
CA ASP A 467 -5.08 0.43 -20.24
C ASP A 467 -5.64 -0.81 -20.94
N PRO A 468 -6.76 -0.71 -21.71
CA PRO A 468 -7.34 -1.87 -22.36
C PRO A 468 -6.43 -2.56 -23.38
N GLN A 469 -5.46 -1.83 -23.97
CA GLN A 469 -4.53 -2.38 -24.95
C GLN A 469 -3.26 -2.96 -24.30
N GLY A 470 -2.69 -2.28 -23.33
CA GLY A 470 -1.50 -2.71 -22.59
C GLY A 470 -1.87 -3.69 -21.48
N ASP A 471 -2.52 -3.20 -20.41
CA ASP A 471 -2.86 -4.01 -19.24
C ASP A 471 -3.81 -5.17 -19.58
N GLY A 472 -4.75 -4.95 -20.51
CA GLY A 472 -5.74 -5.95 -20.91
C GLY A 472 -5.16 -7.26 -21.44
N GLN A 473 -3.92 -7.25 -21.92
CA GLN A 473 -3.20 -8.42 -22.43
C GLN A 473 -2.27 -9.07 -21.39
N LEU A 474 -2.03 -8.41 -20.25
CA LEU A 474 -1.15 -8.94 -19.21
C LEU A 474 -1.86 -10.03 -18.40
N PRO A 475 -1.19 -11.14 -18.08
CA PRO A 475 -1.68 -12.10 -17.12
C PRO A 475 -1.89 -11.46 -15.74
N ILE A 476 -2.93 -11.88 -15.02
CA ILE A 476 -3.26 -11.33 -13.68
C ILE A 476 -2.07 -11.46 -12.72
N GLU A 477 -1.30 -12.54 -12.78
CA GLU A 477 -0.11 -12.73 -11.91
C GLU A 477 0.93 -11.62 -12.06
N ARG A 478 1.05 -11.02 -13.26
CA ARG A 478 2.00 -9.93 -13.57
C ARG A 478 1.49 -8.54 -13.23
N LEU A 479 0.26 -8.43 -12.80
CA LEU A 479 -0.32 -7.16 -12.36
C LEU A 479 0.27 -6.75 -11.02
N SER A 480 0.39 -5.43 -10.79
CA SER A 480 0.73 -4.87 -9.49
C SER A 480 -0.37 -5.17 -8.45
N GLY A 481 -0.05 -5.08 -7.15
CA GLY A 481 -1.02 -5.28 -6.07
C GLY A 481 -2.29 -4.44 -6.24
N GLY A 482 -2.16 -3.14 -6.51
CA GLY A 482 -3.30 -2.25 -6.76
C GLY A 482 -4.08 -2.59 -8.04
N GLN A 483 -3.42 -3.09 -9.09
CA GLN A 483 -4.12 -3.59 -10.29
C GLN A 483 -4.91 -4.88 -9.98
N LYS A 484 -4.34 -5.80 -9.21
CA LYS A 484 -5.02 -7.01 -8.74
C LYS A 484 -6.25 -6.68 -7.90
N ALA A 485 -6.12 -5.72 -6.98
CA ALA A 485 -7.23 -5.25 -6.17
C ALA A 485 -8.36 -4.63 -7.02
N ARG A 486 -8.04 -3.84 -8.04
CA ARG A 486 -9.03 -3.31 -8.99
C ARG A 486 -9.74 -4.39 -9.79
N PHE A 487 -9.04 -5.47 -10.17
CA PHE A 487 -9.68 -6.63 -10.78
C PHE A 487 -10.66 -7.32 -9.82
N GLN A 488 -10.31 -7.45 -8.54
CA GLN A 488 -11.20 -7.96 -7.50
C GLN A 488 -12.48 -7.12 -7.37
N LEU A 489 -12.39 -5.79 -7.43
CA LEU A 489 -13.56 -4.90 -7.44
C LEU A 489 -14.46 -5.14 -8.67
N ILE A 490 -13.88 -5.32 -9.85
CA ILE A 490 -14.65 -5.67 -11.06
C ILE A 490 -15.40 -6.98 -10.84
N LYS A 491 -14.71 -8.02 -10.35
CA LYS A 491 -15.28 -9.34 -10.08
C LYS A 491 -16.42 -9.25 -9.05
N MET A 492 -16.22 -8.52 -7.95
CA MET A 492 -17.20 -8.35 -6.89
C MET A 492 -18.51 -7.73 -7.38
N LEU A 493 -18.43 -6.74 -8.25
CA LEU A 493 -19.58 -5.93 -8.65
C LEU A 493 -20.27 -6.38 -9.94
N CYS A 494 -19.68 -7.34 -10.68
CA CYS A 494 -20.18 -7.74 -12.01
C CYS A 494 -21.63 -8.27 -11.98
N ALA A 495 -22.03 -9.01 -10.93
CA ALA A 495 -23.35 -9.61 -10.81
C ALA A 495 -24.47 -8.65 -10.33
N GLY A 496 -24.15 -7.41 -9.98
CA GLY A 496 -25.09 -6.49 -9.32
C GLY A 496 -25.60 -7.07 -8.00
N PRO A 497 -24.70 -7.33 -7.04
CA PRO A 497 -25.01 -7.99 -5.79
C PRO A 497 -25.97 -7.16 -4.92
N ASN A 498 -26.73 -7.82 -4.01
CA ASN A 498 -27.51 -7.19 -2.94
C ASN A 498 -26.83 -7.37 -1.57
N LEU A 499 -25.80 -8.23 -1.49
CA LEU A 499 -24.89 -8.36 -0.36
C LEU A 499 -23.44 -8.28 -0.86
N LEU A 500 -22.64 -7.38 -0.27
CA LEU A 500 -21.19 -7.36 -0.43
C LEU A 500 -20.53 -8.01 0.78
N ILE A 501 -19.56 -8.88 0.53
CA ILE A 501 -18.68 -9.45 1.54
C ILE A 501 -17.26 -9.02 1.23
N LEU A 502 -16.63 -8.33 2.18
CA LEU A 502 -15.30 -7.75 2.04
C LEU A 502 -14.38 -8.32 3.14
N ASP A 503 -13.36 -9.06 2.73
CA ASP A 503 -12.36 -9.60 3.66
C ASP A 503 -11.05 -8.85 3.46
N GLU A 504 -10.71 -7.94 4.40
CA GLU A 504 -9.55 -7.05 4.39
C GLU A 504 -9.37 -6.28 3.06
N PRO A 505 -10.38 -5.51 2.62
CA PRO A 505 -10.38 -4.90 1.29
C PRO A 505 -9.36 -3.76 1.12
N THR A 506 -8.86 -3.19 2.22
CA THR A 506 -7.85 -2.11 2.20
C THR A 506 -6.44 -2.62 1.96
N ASN A 507 -6.19 -3.91 2.23
CA ASN A 507 -4.90 -4.52 1.96
C ASN A 507 -4.53 -4.43 0.47
N HIS A 508 -3.31 -3.97 0.17
CA HIS A 508 -2.78 -3.81 -1.18
C HIS A 508 -3.43 -2.70 -2.04
N LEU A 509 -4.42 -1.95 -1.53
CA LEU A 509 -4.91 -0.74 -2.16
C LEU A 509 -4.01 0.46 -1.78
N ASP A 510 -3.81 1.38 -2.71
CA ASP A 510 -3.25 2.69 -2.38
C ASP A 510 -4.34 3.62 -1.81
N LEU A 511 -3.92 4.66 -1.09
CA LEU A 511 -4.84 5.60 -0.42
C LEU A 511 -5.97 6.11 -1.33
N PRO A 512 -5.70 6.52 -2.60
CA PRO A 512 -6.77 6.93 -3.52
C PRO A 512 -7.79 5.84 -3.80
N SER A 513 -7.34 4.58 -3.90
CA SER A 513 -8.24 3.44 -4.17
C SER A 513 -9.07 3.08 -2.94
N ILE A 514 -8.52 3.21 -1.73
CA ILE A 514 -9.25 3.02 -0.47
C ILE A 514 -10.36 4.05 -0.36
N GLU A 515 -10.06 5.34 -0.58
CA GLU A 515 -11.06 6.41 -0.52
C GLU A 515 -12.18 6.24 -1.55
N GLU A 516 -11.85 5.79 -2.77
CA GLU A 516 -12.86 5.53 -3.79
C GLU A 516 -13.75 4.33 -3.41
N LEU A 517 -13.17 3.29 -2.80
CA LEU A 517 -13.94 2.16 -2.26
C LEU A 517 -14.89 2.63 -1.14
N GLU A 518 -14.42 3.46 -0.20
CA GLU A 518 -15.23 4.04 0.87
C GLU A 518 -16.42 4.82 0.30
N LYS A 519 -16.20 5.68 -0.70
CA LYS A 519 -17.27 6.43 -1.37
C LYS A 519 -18.26 5.54 -2.09
N ALA A 520 -17.77 4.51 -2.76
CA ALA A 520 -18.64 3.56 -3.45
C ALA A 520 -19.51 2.79 -2.46
N LEU A 521 -18.93 2.36 -1.34
CA LEU A 521 -19.68 1.72 -0.26
C LEU A 521 -20.65 2.68 0.42
N GLY A 522 -20.28 3.98 0.55
CA GLY A 522 -21.18 5.02 1.06
C GLY A 522 -22.45 5.19 0.22
N ARG A 523 -22.35 4.99 -1.10
CA ARG A 523 -23.49 5.07 -2.05
C ARG A 523 -24.19 3.73 -2.28
N TYR A 524 -23.61 2.64 -1.82
CA TYR A 524 -24.19 1.32 -2.01
C TYR A 524 -25.37 1.10 -1.06
N THR A 525 -26.53 0.77 -1.64
CA THR A 525 -27.82 0.61 -0.94
C THR A 525 -28.12 -0.83 -0.53
N GLY A 526 -27.26 -1.79 -0.90
CA GLY A 526 -27.36 -3.19 -0.44
C GLY A 526 -26.70 -3.40 0.92
N ALA A 527 -26.74 -4.64 1.41
CA ALA A 527 -26.09 -5.01 2.65
C ALA A 527 -24.57 -5.17 2.48
N VAL A 528 -23.82 -4.88 3.54
CA VAL A 528 -22.36 -5.04 3.56
C VAL A 528 -21.95 -5.81 4.82
N LEU A 529 -21.25 -6.92 4.64
CA LEU A 529 -20.55 -7.66 5.68
C LEU A 529 -19.05 -7.52 5.45
N TYR A 530 -18.31 -6.98 6.40
CA TYR A 530 -16.91 -6.71 6.17
C TYR A 530 -16.01 -7.01 7.36
N ILE A 531 -14.75 -7.32 7.05
CA ILE A 531 -13.65 -7.46 7.98
C ILE A 531 -12.62 -6.41 7.58
N SER A 532 -12.17 -5.56 8.50
CA SER A 532 -11.08 -4.62 8.25
C SER A 532 -10.38 -4.24 9.55
N HIS A 533 -9.07 -4.00 9.45
CA HIS A 533 -8.24 -3.46 10.52
C HIS A 533 -7.88 -1.99 10.30
N ASP A 534 -8.40 -1.35 9.24
CA ASP A 534 -8.28 0.09 8.98
C ASP A 534 -9.38 0.85 9.72
N SER A 535 -9.01 1.63 10.73
CA SER A 535 -9.95 2.37 11.58
C SER A 535 -10.67 3.51 10.85
N TYR A 536 -10.07 4.09 9.82
CA TYR A 536 -10.69 5.11 8.97
C TYR A 536 -11.71 4.48 8.04
N PHE A 537 -11.38 3.31 7.46
CA PHE A 537 -12.29 2.55 6.63
C PHE A 537 -13.52 2.11 7.42
N THR A 538 -13.33 1.53 8.61
CA THR A 538 -14.45 1.09 9.46
C THR A 538 -15.33 2.25 9.89
N ARG A 539 -14.76 3.40 10.23
CA ARG A 539 -15.52 4.64 10.51
C ARG A 539 -16.26 5.17 9.28
N GLY A 540 -15.64 5.12 8.10
CA GLY A 540 -16.24 5.58 6.84
C GLY A 540 -17.38 4.68 6.36
N VAL A 541 -17.23 3.37 6.45
CA VAL A 541 -18.28 2.38 6.10
C VAL A 541 -19.37 2.37 7.17
N GLY A 542 -19.01 2.35 8.45
CA GLY A 542 -19.92 2.28 9.58
C GLY A 542 -20.65 0.94 9.71
N GLY A 543 -21.61 0.87 10.62
CA GLY A 543 -22.46 -0.30 10.83
C GLY A 543 -22.38 -0.85 12.24
N GLU A 544 -23.07 -1.99 12.46
CA GLU A 544 -23.03 -2.74 13.71
C GLU A 544 -21.73 -3.56 13.80
N VAL A 545 -21.14 -3.63 14.99
CA VAL A 545 -19.93 -4.43 15.23
C VAL A 545 -20.32 -5.75 15.87
N VAL A 546 -19.98 -6.86 15.22
CA VAL A 546 -20.09 -8.21 15.75
C VAL A 546 -18.71 -8.70 16.15
N GLU A 547 -18.48 -8.83 17.45
CA GLU A 547 -17.19 -9.27 17.97
C GLU A 547 -17.13 -10.80 18.03
N ILE A 548 -16.06 -11.37 17.45
CA ILE A 548 -15.75 -12.80 17.49
C ILE A 548 -14.56 -12.97 18.44
N VAL A 549 -14.81 -13.68 19.54
CA VAL A 549 -13.85 -13.86 20.64
C VAL A 549 -13.38 -15.31 20.72
#